data_9d3f9688a83bfb10fb5ff39fc8d8730c
#
_entry.id   9d3f9688a83bfb10fb5ff39fc8d8730c
#
_cell.length_a   1.000
_cell.length_b   1.000
_cell.length_c   1.000
_cell.angle_alpha   90.00
_cell.angle_beta   90.00
_cell.angle_gamma   90.00
#
_symmetry.space_group_name_H-M   'P 1'
#
loop_
_entity.id
_entity.type
_entity.pdbx_description
1 polymer ?
#
loop_
_entity_poly.entity_id
_entity_poly.type
_entity_poly.pdbx_seq_one_letter_code
_entity_poly.pdbx_strand_id
1 'polypeptide(L)'
;VSMAFTGKTRAQYYPGALPVRVKLIADKETEKLIGAQIIGGEGVAQRINALSFAILNEMTVRDLAKAETCYAPPLSETWDPMILTAQALIRKLK
;
A
#
# COMPACT_ATOMS: atom_id res chain seq x y z
N VAL A 1 1.50 -14.97 3.74
CA VAL A 1 0.17 -14.37 3.95
C VAL A 1 -0.05 -13.19 3.02
N SER A 2 -1.28 -12.89 2.73
CA SER A 2 -1.64 -11.76 1.86
C SER A 2 -2.86 -11.03 2.40
N MET A 3 -2.99 -9.79 1.97
CA MET A 3 -4.13 -8.94 2.28
C MET A 3 -4.34 -7.97 1.12
N ALA A 4 -5.59 -7.78 0.75
CA ALA A 4 -5.97 -6.79 -0.25
C ALA A 4 -6.88 -5.74 0.37
N PHE A 5 -6.71 -4.50 -0.04
CA PHE A 5 -7.51 -3.38 0.43
C PHE A 5 -7.81 -2.44 -0.74
N THR A 6 -9.03 -1.92 -0.78
CA THR A 6 -9.42 -0.95 -1.79
C THR A 6 -9.55 0.42 -1.16
N GLY A 7 -8.74 1.35 -1.60
CA GLY A 7 -8.78 2.74 -1.16
C GLY A 7 -9.08 3.67 -2.32
N LYS A 8 -8.76 4.93 -2.18
CA LYS A 8 -8.95 5.97 -3.19
C LYS A 8 -7.60 6.53 -3.64
N THR A 9 -7.54 6.98 -4.89
CA THR A 9 -6.33 7.61 -5.42
C THR A 9 -6.07 8.97 -4.80
N ARG A 10 -7.14 9.64 -4.34
CA ARG A 10 -7.10 10.98 -3.76
C ARG A 10 -7.92 11.01 -2.48
N ALA A 11 -7.81 12.08 -1.70
CA ALA A 11 -8.67 12.27 -0.54
C ALA A 11 -10.14 12.21 -0.96
N GLN A 12 -10.98 11.62 -0.13
CA GLN A 12 -12.39 11.39 -0.48
C GLN A 12 -13.13 12.68 -0.82
N TYR A 13 -12.77 13.76 -0.14
CA TYR A 13 -13.40 15.07 -0.38
C TYR A 13 -12.87 15.79 -1.62
N TYR A 14 -11.84 15.24 -2.28
CA TYR A 14 -11.26 15.85 -3.47
C TYR A 14 -11.92 15.28 -4.73
N PRO A 15 -12.38 16.14 -5.67
CA PRO A 15 -13.06 15.65 -6.88
C PRO A 15 -12.18 14.70 -7.69
N GLY A 16 -12.79 13.67 -8.26
CA GLY A 16 -12.10 12.72 -9.11
C GLY A 16 -11.39 11.59 -8.38
N ALA A 17 -11.67 11.39 -7.08
CA ALA A 17 -11.13 10.25 -6.37
C ALA A 17 -11.64 8.94 -6.98
N LEU A 18 -10.70 8.02 -7.30
CA LEU A 18 -11.01 6.73 -7.93
C LEU A 18 -10.53 5.59 -7.04
N PRO A 19 -11.17 4.42 -7.11
CA PRO A 19 -10.73 3.29 -6.31
C PRO A 19 -9.37 2.76 -6.77
N VAL A 20 -8.55 2.35 -5.81
CA VAL A 20 -7.28 1.66 -6.03
C VAL A 20 -7.28 0.44 -5.13
N ARG A 21 -7.06 -0.73 -5.71
CA ARG A 21 -6.97 -1.96 -4.93
C ARG A 21 -5.52 -2.40 -4.83
N VAL A 22 -5.04 -2.54 -3.62
CA VAL A 22 -3.67 -2.96 -3.33
C VAL A 22 -3.71 -4.31 -2.65
N LYS A 23 -2.90 -5.25 -3.15
CA LYS A 23 -2.68 -6.54 -2.49
C LYS A 23 -1.20 -6.65 -2.15
N LEU A 24 -0.91 -6.98 -0.90
CA LEU A 24 0.44 -7.22 -0.42
C LEU A 24 0.58 -8.68 0.01
N ILE A 25 1.76 -9.23 -0.26
CA ILE A 25 2.11 -10.61 0.11
C ILE A 25 3.37 -10.53 0.95
N ALA A 26 3.35 -11.17 2.12
CA ALA A 26 4.48 -11.17 3.03
C ALA A 26 4.86 -12.58 3.43
N ASP A 27 6.15 -12.80 3.68
CA ASP A 27 6.64 -14.03 4.28
C ASP A 27 6.18 -14.08 5.73
N LYS A 28 5.57 -15.20 6.12
CA LYS A 28 4.99 -15.33 7.45
C LYS A 28 6.02 -15.31 8.57
N GLU A 29 7.20 -15.85 8.32
CA GLU A 29 8.25 -15.96 9.34
C GLU A 29 9.08 -14.69 9.45
N THR A 30 9.56 -14.18 8.33
CA THR A 30 10.42 -12.99 8.31
C THR A 30 9.64 -11.69 8.31
N GLU A 31 8.36 -11.73 7.94
CA GLU A 31 7.49 -10.57 7.75
C GLU A 31 7.92 -9.65 6.61
N LYS A 32 8.87 -10.09 5.79
CA LYS A 32 9.32 -9.30 4.64
C LYS A 32 8.28 -9.32 3.54
N LEU A 33 8.15 -8.18 2.85
CA LEU A 33 7.33 -8.08 1.66
C LEU A 33 7.97 -8.89 0.55
N ILE A 34 7.22 -9.79 -0.07
CA ILE A 34 7.70 -10.64 -1.14
C ILE A 34 6.91 -10.47 -2.43
N GLY A 35 5.78 -9.78 -2.39
CA GLY A 35 5.00 -9.53 -3.58
C GLY A 35 3.97 -8.44 -3.37
N ALA A 36 3.52 -7.86 -4.47
CA ALA A 36 2.49 -6.83 -4.46
C ALA A 36 1.76 -6.81 -5.80
N GLN A 37 0.48 -6.48 -5.76
CA GLN A 37 -0.34 -6.28 -6.94
C GLN A 37 -1.20 -5.05 -6.72
N ILE A 38 -1.33 -4.21 -7.74
CA ILE A 38 -2.18 -3.03 -7.68
C ILE A 38 -3.09 -3.02 -8.89
N ILE A 39 -4.36 -2.75 -8.65
CA ILE A 39 -5.36 -2.61 -9.70
C ILE A 39 -5.98 -1.23 -9.57
N GLY A 40 -6.01 -0.50 -10.66
CA GLY A 40 -6.56 0.84 -10.72
C GLY A 40 -6.05 1.54 -11.97
N GLY A 41 -6.37 2.79 -12.10
CA GLY A 41 -5.88 3.60 -13.22
C GLY A 41 -4.82 4.58 -12.75
N GLU A 42 -5.27 5.74 -12.35
CA GLU A 42 -4.40 6.82 -11.91
C GLU A 42 -3.66 6.44 -10.62
N GLY A 43 -2.38 6.76 -10.56
CA GLY A 43 -1.57 6.58 -9.35
C GLY A 43 -1.04 5.17 -9.13
N VAL A 44 -1.34 4.22 -10.02
CA VAL A 44 -0.84 2.84 -9.91
C VAL A 44 0.67 2.78 -10.10
N ALA A 45 1.18 3.47 -11.14
CA ALA A 45 2.60 3.39 -11.48
C ALA A 45 3.49 3.86 -10.35
N GLN A 46 3.17 4.98 -9.72
CA GLN A 46 3.99 5.51 -8.63
C GLN A 46 3.96 4.58 -7.41
N ARG A 47 2.82 3.96 -7.13
CA ARG A 47 2.68 3.04 -6.00
C ARG A 47 3.40 1.73 -6.23
N ILE A 48 3.29 1.15 -7.44
CA ILE A 48 3.98 -0.10 -7.73
C ILE A 48 5.50 0.09 -7.73
N ASN A 49 5.98 1.26 -8.15
CA ASN A 49 7.40 1.59 -8.07
C ASN A 49 7.86 1.66 -6.62
N ALA A 50 7.09 2.31 -5.76
CA ALA A 50 7.41 2.39 -4.33
C ALA A 50 7.47 1.00 -3.71
N LEU A 51 6.52 0.14 -4.03
CA LEU A 51 6.49 -1.23 -3.51
C LEU A 51 7.63 -2.07 -4.06
N SER A 52 8.03 -1.84 -5.32
CA SER A 52 9.18 -2.53 -5.90
C SER A 52 10.46 -2.21 -5.13
N PHE A 53 10.68 -0.96 -4.78
CA PHE A 53 11.84 -0.57 -3.97
C PHE A 53 11.75 -1.16 -2.56
N ALA A 54 10.55 -1.20 -1.98
CA ALA A 54 10.35 -1.80 -0.66
C ALA A 54 10.73 -3.29 -0.67
N ILE A 55 10.30 -4.02 -1.70
CA ILE A 55 10.61 -5.45 -1.84
C ILE A 55 12.10 -5.65 -2.07
N LEU A 56 12.70 -4.85 -2.95
CA LEU A 56 14.12 -4.94 -3.25
C LEU A 56 14.98 -4.74 -2.00
N ASN A 57 14.58 -3.84 -1.13
CA ASN A 57 15.32 -3.53 0.10
C ASN A 57 14.89 -4.39 1.28
N GLU A 58 14.14 -5.45 1.03
CA GLU A 58 13.71 -6.42 2.06
C GLU A 58 12.94 -5.76 3.20
N MET A 59 12.16 -4.75 2.87
CA MET A 59 11.33 -4.06 3.85
C MET A 59 10.28 -5.01 4.42
N THR A 60 10.07 -4.94 5.74
CA THR A 60 9.01 -5.73 6.37
C THR A 60 7.67 -5.02 6.26
N VAL A 61 6.59 -5.79 6.48
CA VAL A 61 5.24 -5.22 6.54
C VAL A 61 5.15 -4.16 7.62
N ARG A 62 5.81 -4.37 8.76
CA ARG A 62 5.79 -3.43 9.88
C ARG A 62 6.48 -2.12 9.52
N ASP A 63 7.57 -2.20 8.76
CA ASP A 63 8.26 -1.00 8.27
C ASP A 63 7.35 -0.21 7.34
N LEU A 64 6.68 -0.90 6.40
CA LEU A 64 5.77 -0.24 5.46
C LEU A 64 4.59 0.39 6.19
N ALA A 65 4.06 -0.28 7.21
CA ALA A 65 2.91 0.23 7.97
C ALA A 65 3.22 1.53 8.72
N LYS A 66 4.50 1.80 8.98
CA LYS A 66 4.95 3.02 9.66
C LYS A 66 5.47 4.08 8.70
N ALA A 67 5.59 3.75 7.41
CA ALA A 67 6.14 4.69 6.43
C ALA A 67 5.24 5.91 6.26
N GLU A 68 5.87 7.05 6.06
CA GLU A 68 5.16 8.28 5.74
C GLU A 68 5.21 8.50 4.23
N THR A 69 4.06 8.78 3.65
CA THR A 69 3.95 9.07 2.23
C THR A 69 3.49 10.50 2.04
N CYS A 70 3.74 11.02 0.84
CA CYS A 70 3.31 12.37 0.50
C CYS A 70 1.78 12.47 0.58
N TYR A 71 1.28 13.38 1.40
CA TYR A 71 -0.14 13.68 1.44
C TYR A 71 -0.41 15.02 0.77
N ALA A 72 -1.22 14.97 -0.28
CA ALA A 72 -1.86 16.14 -0.87
C ALA A 72 -3.18 15.64 -1.43
N PRO A 73 -4.31 16.30 -1.17
CA PRO A 73 -5.62 15.79 -1.57
C PRO A 73 -5.72 15.29 -3.02
N PRO A 74 -5.10 15.97 -4.02
CA PRO A 74 -5.14 15.47 -5.40
C PRO A 74 -4.26 14.24 -5.65
N LEU A 75 -3.33 13.90 -4.75
CA LEU A 75 -2.36 12.82 -4.96
C LEU A 75 -2.66 11.56 -4.17
N SER A 76 -3.10 11.70 -2.92
CA SER A 76 -3.38 10.53 -2.09
C SER A 76 -4.26 10.91 -0.91
N GLU A 77 -4.78 9.90 -0.21
CA GLU A 77 -5.42 10.09 1.08
C GLU A 77 -4.35 10.27 2.17
N THR A 78 -4.77 10.73 3.36
CA THR A 78 -3.87 10.90 4.51
C THR A 78 -3.09 9.61 4.78
N TRP A 79 -3.77 8.47 4.71
CA TRP A 79 -3.14 7.15 4.76
C TRP A 79 -3.26 6.54 3.37
N ASP A 80 -2.13 6.39 2.68
CA ASP A 80 -2.11 5.78 1.35
C ASP A 80 -2.65 4.35 1.43
N PRO A 81 -3.38 3.89 0.40
CA PRO A 81 -3.86 2.50 0.36
C PRO A 81 -2.77 1.45 0.60
N MET A 82 -1.52 1.69 0.19
CA MET A 82 -0.41 0.78 0.48
C MET A 82 -0.19 0.63 1.98
N ILE A 83 -0.24 1.74 2.71
CA ILE A 83 -0.01 1.76 4.15
C ILE A 83 -1.17 1.09 4.88
N LEU A 84 -2.39 1.38 4.47
CA LEU A 84 -3.58 0.76 5.06
C LEU A 84 -3.59 -0.75 4.85
N THR A 85 -3.17 -1.21 3.66
CA THR A 85 -3.06 -2.63 3.37
C THR A 85 -2.02 -3.29 4.27
N ALA A 86 -0.87 -2.64 4.48
CA ALA A 86 0.17 -3.15 5.38
C ALA A 86 -0.34 -3.24 6.80
N GLN A 87 -1.06 -2.24 7.29
CA GLN A 87 -1.63 -2.26 8.63
C GLN A 87 -2.63 -3.40 8.81
N ALA A 88 -3.44 -3.66 7.78
CA ALA A 88 -4.38 -4.78 7.82
C ALA A 88 -3.66 -6.13 7.78
N LEU A 89 -2.59 -6.24 7.00
CA LEU A 89 -1.83 -7.48 6.87
C LEU A 89 -1.15 -7.87 8.19
N ILE A 90 -0.69 -6.91 8.97
CA ILE A 90 -0.07 -7.18 10.28
C ILE A 90 -0.98 -8.03 11.17
N ARG A 91 -2.29 -7.81 11.11
CA ARG A 91 -3.23 -8.58 11.91
C ARG A 91 -3.26 -10.05 11.55
N LYS A 92 -2.89 -10.40 10.31
CA LYS A 92 -2.81 -11.79 9.86
C LYS A 92 -1.50 -12.47 10.25
N LEU A 93 -0.49 -11.67 10.60
CA LEU A 93 0.82 -12.20 10.99
C LEU A 93 0.89 -12.60 12.46
N LYS A 94 -0.07 -12.18 13.24
CA LYS A 94 -0.13 -12.51 14.67
C LYS A 94 -0.75 -13.88 14.91
#